data_66315ae5d9430a44b3e613939b50ad0f
#
_entry.id   66315ae5d9430a44b3e613939b50ad0f
#
_cell.length_a   1.000
_cell.length_b   1.000
_cell.length_c   1.000
_cell.angle_alpha   90.00
_cell.angle_beta   90.00
_cell.angle_gamma   90.00
#
_symmetry.space_group_name_H-M   'P 1'
#
loop_
_entity.id
_entity.type
_entity.pdbx_description
1 polymer ?
#
loop_
_entity_poly.entity_id
_entity_poly.type
_entity_poly.pdbx_seq_one_letter_code
_entity_poly.pdbx_strand_id
1 'polypeptide(L)'
;MDKKALVQKYRGAVSFLCGVHNAPSRLRVRSRGKGNRVIAPCALLKHVKIRFKGSGNTVIVGDFSQLTNVEVYISGSNNVVEIGSWCTLIKTVFCLEDDGNKITIGQGSRLLGAAELAAIESTRITIGKECLFSSEILFRTGDSHSVLDLSGKRINASRDIVVEDHVWIGMRAVVLKGAYIGADSVVGACALVTGPHPETNCVLAGVPAKVVKTGINWYIRRLPMEPETCEE
;
A
#
# COMPACT_ATOMS: atom_id res chain seq x y z
N MET A 1 9.64 -18.83 23.26
CA MET A 1 10.60 -18.74 22.13
C MET A 1 9.98 -17.81 21.08
N ASP A 2 10.67 -16.75 20.74
CA ASP A 2 10.16 -15.76 19.79
C ASP A 2 9.97 -16.41 18.40
N LYS A 3 8.75 -16.37 17.86
CA LYS A 3 8.42 -16.92 16.53
C LYS A 3 9.32 -16.34 15.44
N LYS A 4 9.71 -15.07 15.55
CA LYS A 4 10.60 -14.41 14.58
C LYS A 4 12.00 -15.03 14.59
N ALA A 5 12.55 -15.28 15.76
CA ALA A 5 13.88 -15.91 15.91
C ALA A 5 13.89 -17.36 15.40
N LEU A 6 12.84 -18.15 15.67
CA LEU A 6 12.71 -19.51 15.17
C LEU A 6 12.69 -19.56 13.65
N VAL A 7 11.90 -18.68 13.04
CA VAL A 7 11.75 -18.63 11.58
C VAL A 7 13.02 -18.14 10.90
N GLN A 8 13.75 -17.21 11.51
CA GLN A 8 15.03 -16.74 10.98
C GLN A 8 16.08 -17.86 10.99
N LYS A 9 16.08 -18.70 12.02
CA LYS A 9 16.95 -19.89 12.13
C LYS A 9 16.71 -20.88 10.97
N TYR A 10 15.48 -21.04 10.52
CA TYR A 10 15.10 -21.99 9.46
C TYR A 10 14.80 -21.33 8.11
N ARG A 11 15.31 -20.12 7.89
CA ARG A 11 15.01 -19.32 6.68
C ARG A 11 15.25 -20.09 5.37
N GLY A 12 16.30 -20.89 5.28
CA GLY A 12 16.58 -21.71 4.10
C GLY A 12 15.46 -22.74 3.79
N ALA A 13 15.01 -23.47 4.81
CA ALA A 13 13.92 -24.42 4.66
C ALA A 13 12.59 -23.71 4.34
N VAL A 14 12.32 -22.58 4.97
CA VAL A 14 11.13 -21.76 4.68
C VAL A 14 11.17 -21.23 3.25
N SER A 15 12.31 -20.75 2.77
CA SER A 15 12.48 -20.29 1.40
C SER A 15 12.21 -21.40 0.38
N PHE A 16 12.71 -22.61 0.64
CA PHE A 16 12.44 -23.77 -0.20
C PHE A 16 10.94 -24.12 -0.24
N LEU A 17 10.29 -24.18 0.92
CA LEU A 17 8.86 -24.45 1.02
C LEU A 17 8.01 -23.35 0.34
N CYS A 18 8.38 -22.09 0.48
CA CYS A 18 7.74 -20.98 -0.23
C CYS A 18 7.94 -21.11 -1.74
N GLY A 19 9.13 -21.48 -2.20
CA GLY A 19 9.42 -21.74 -3.62
C GLY A 19 8.50 -22.82 -4.22
N VAL A 20 8.34 -23.93 -3.51
CA VAL A 20 7.40 -25.01 -3.91
C VAL A 20 5.95 -24.53 -3.87
N HIS A 21 5.55 -23.79 -2.82
CA HIS A 21 4.20 -23.23 -2.70
C HIS A 21 3.90 -22.22 -3.82
N ASN A 22 4.87 -21.39 -4.19
CA ASN A 22 4.73 -20.33 -5.20
C ASN A 22 4.91 -20.86 -6.64
N ALA A 23 4.76 -22.17 -6.88
CA ALA A 23 4.85 -22.78 -8.21
C ALA A 23 4.06 -21.99 -9.28
N PRO A 24 4.35 -22.15 -10.59
CA PRO A 24 3.83 -21.29 -11.67
C PRO A 24 2.31 -21.10 -11.73
N SER A 25 1.54 -22.00 -11.12
CA SER A 25 0.08 -21.88 -11.00
C SER A 25 -0.36 -20.74 -10.06
N ARG A 26 0.52 -20.25 -9.19
CA ARG A 26 0.22 -19.27 -8.13
C ARG A 26 0.88 -17.91 -8.35
N LEU A 27 2.05 -17.89 -8.99
CA LEU A 27 2.75 -16.68 -9.42
C LEU A 27 2.91 -16.69 -10.95
N ARG A 28 2.37 -15.70 -11.63
CA ARG A 28 2.52 -15.50 -13.07
C ARG A 28 3.27 -14.21 -13.34
N VAL A 29 4.46 -14.32 -13.92
CA VAL A 29 5.27 -13.16 -14.34
C VAL A 29 5.31 -13.11 -15.86
N ARG A 30 4.94 -11.95 -16.43
CA ARG A 30 5.13 -11.63 -17.85
C ARG A 30 6.03 -10.43 -17.95
N SER A 31 7.13 -10.55 -18.68
CA SER A 31 8.11 -9.47 -18.82
C SER A 31 8.35 -9.16 -20.28
N ARG A 32 8.23 -7.88 -20.65
CA ARG A 32 8.71 -7.31 -21.88
C ARG A 32 9.72 -6.24 -21.53
N GLY A 33 10.98 -6.43 -21.92
CA GLY A 33 12.14 -5.59 -21.54
C GLY A 33 13.21 -6.39 -20.78
N LYS A 34 14.31 -5.75 -20.42
CA LYS A 34 15.50 -6.36 -19.81
C LYS A 34 15.67 -5.95 -18.35
N GLY A 35 16.31 -6.78 -17.54
CA GLY A 35 16.69 -6.43 -16.16
C GLY A 35 15.53 -6.34 -15.17
N ASN A 36 14.32 -6.79 -15.53
CA ASN A 36 13.18 -6.84 -14.60
C ASN A 36 13.35 -7.98 -13.60
N ARG A 37 13.06 -7.74 -12.32
CA ARG A 37 13.27 -8.70 -11.22
C ARG A 37 12.08 -8.81 -10.30
N VAL A 38 11.84 -10.03 -9.80
CA VAL A 38 10.89 -10.30 -8.71
C VAL A 38 11.67 -11.02 -7.61
N ILE A 39 11.64 -10.49 -6.40
CA ILE A 39 12.38 -10.99 -5.22
C ILE A 39 11.36 -11.27 -4.12
N ALA A 40 11.11 -12.55 -3.83
CA ALA A 40 10.12 -12.97 -2.83
C ALA A 40 10.52 -14.30 -2.17
N PRO A 41 11.71 -14.38 -1.52
CA PRO A 41 12.30 -15.67 -1.12
C PRO A 41 11.48 -16.42 -0.05
N CYS A 42 10.86 -15.71 0.87
CA CYS A 42 10.09 -16.31 1.97
C CYS A 42 8.66 -15.77 2.06
N ALA A 43 8.06 -15.37 0.95
CA ALA A 43 6.69 -14.88 0.90
C ALA A 43 5.73 -15.96 0.35
N LEU A 44 4.49 -15.97 0.81
CA LEU A 44 3.43 -16.83 0.31
C LEU A 44 2.59 -16.09 -0.74
N LEU A 45 2.62 -16.59 -1.97
CA LEU A 45 1.96 -15.96 -3.12
C LEU A 45 0.83 -16.86 -3.61
N LYS A 46 -0.38 -16.33 -3.72
CA LYS A 46 -1.55 -17.02 -4.24
C LYS A 46 -2.25 -16.18 -5.29
N HIS A 47 -2.29 -16.64 -6.55
CA HIS A 47 -2.88 -15.93 -7.69
C HIS A 47 -2.30 -14.52 -7.89
N VAL A 48 -0.96 -14.41 -7.79
CA VAL A 48 -0.25 -13.16 -8.01
C VAL A 48 0.12 -13.05 -9.49
N LYS A 49 -0.16 -11.90 -10.10
CA LYS A 49 0.17 -11.59 -11.49
C LYS A 49 1.05 -10.36 -11.54
N ILE A 50 2.20 -10.47 -12.21
CA ILE A 50 3.13 -9.35 -12.41
C ILE A 50 3.36 -9.18 -13.90
N ARG A 51 3.18 -7.97 -14.39
CA ARG A 51 3.38 -7.63 -15.79
C ARG A 51 4.32 -6.43 -15.91
N PHE A 52 5.45 -6.63 -16.55
CA PHE A 52 6.41 -5.58 -16.90
C PHE A 52 6.30 -5.24 -18.39
N LYS A 53 6.16 -3.94 -18.69
CA LYS A 53 6.41 -3.34 -20.00
C LYS A 53 7.47 -2.27 -19.79
N GLY A 54 8.73 -2.52 -20.19
CA GLY A 54 9.89 -1.68 -19.90
C GLY A 54 10.98 -2.45 -19.17
N SER A 55 12.04 -1.77 -18.77
CA SER A 55 13.26 -2.39 -18.30
C SER A 55 13.67 -1.92 -16.90
N GLY A 56 14.47 -2.72 -16.17
CA GLY A 56 15.00 -2.33 -14.86
C GLY A 56 14.00 -2.29 -13.73
N ASN A 57 12.78 -2.78 -13.93
CA ASN A 57 11.74 -2.76 -12.90
C ASN A 57 11.98 -3.83 -11.84
N THR A 58 11.61 -3.53 -10.59
CA THR A 58 11.80 -4.47 -9.48
C THR A 58 10.55 -4.57 -8.62
N VAL A 59 10.14 -5.80 -8.29
CA VAL A 59 9.11 -6.10 -7.29
C VAL A 59 9.78 -6.89 -6.17
N ILE A 60 9.73 -6.36 -4.94
CA ILE A 60 10.29 -6.99 -3.74
C ILE A 60 9.16 -7.29 -2.79
N VAL A 61 9.10 -8.53 -2.30
CA VAL A 61 8.16 -8.94 -1.26
C VAL A 61 8.95 -9.48 -0.07
N GLY A 62 8.83 -8.80 1.05
CA GLY A 62 9.53 -9.13 2.29
C GLY A 62 9.09 -10.47 2.87
N ASP A 63 9.96 -11.02 3.71
CA ASP A 63 9.78 -12.33 4.31
C ASP A 63 8.47 -12.44 5.11
N PHE A 64 7.81 -13.59 5.01
CA PHE A 64 6.57 -13.96 5.71
C PHE A 64 5.34 -13.13 5.34
N SER A 65 5.44 -12.36 4.26
CA SER A 65 4.29 -11.66 3.70
C SER A 65 3.41 -12.62 2.90
N GLN A 66 2.10 -12.36 2.91
CA GLN A 66 1.08 -13.15 2.23
C GLN A 66 0.34 -12.28 1.22
N LEU A 67 0.43 -12.66 -0.05
CA LEU A 67 -0.23 -11.97 -1.15
C LEU A 67 -1.27 -12.89 -1.80
N THR A 68 -2.52 -12.46 -1.82
CA THR A 68 -3.62 -13.23 -2.43
C THR A 68 -4.38 -12.37 -3.44
N ASN A 69 -4.49 -12.84 -4.69
CA ASN A 69 -5.15 -12.13 -5.79
C ASN A 69 -4.55 -10.72 -6.00
N VAL A 70 -3.22 -10.61 -5.97
CA VAL A 70 -2.51 -9.34 -6.17
C VAL A 70 -2.07 -9.21 -7.62
N GLU A 71 -2.26 -8.02 -8.19
CA GLU A 71 -1.81 -7.72 -9.54
C GLU A 71 -0.85 -6.52 -9.53
N VAL A 72 0.24 -6.63 -10.30
CA VAL A 72 1.24 -5.57 -10.46
C VAL A 72 1.39 -5.28 -11.95
N TYR A 73 1.02 -4.08 -12.36
CA TYR A 73 1.18 -3.58 -13.73
C TYR A 73 2.20 -2.46 -13.73
N ILE A 74 3.28 -2.67 -14.46
CA ILE A 74 4.32 -1.66 -14.64
C ILE A 74 4.50 -1.41 -16.13
N SER A 75 4.23 -0.16 -16.55
CA SER A 75 4.40 0.32 -17.91
C SER A 75 5.37 1.49 -17.91
N GLY A 76 6.66 1.21 -18.08
CA GLY A 76 7.80 2.11 -17.96
C GLY A 76 9.00 1.40 -17.38
N SER A 77 10.07 2.12 -17.12
CA SER A 77 11.37 1.58 -16.71
C SER A 77 11.78 2.09 -15.32
N ASN A 78 12.63 1.31 -14.63
CA ASN A 78 13.20 1.66 -13.33
C ASN A 78 12.15 1.91 -12.22
N ASN A 79 10.99 1.30 -12.34
CA ASN A 79 9.93 1.37 -11.33
C ASN A 79 10.15 0.32 -10.24
N VAL A 80 9.72 0.62 -9.02
CA VAL A 80 9.89 -0.25 -7.85
C VAL A 80 8.58 -0.42 -7.10
N VAL A 81 8.21 -1.68 -6.83
CA VAL A 81 7.21 -2.03 -5.80
C VAL A 81 7.92 -2.77 -4.69
N GLU A 82 7.87 -2.24 -3.49
CA GLU A 82 8.52 -2.81 -2.30
C GLU A 82 7.50 -3.06 -1.20
N ILE A 83 7.31 -4.32 -0.83
CA ILE A 83 6.40 -4.75 0.23
C ILE A 83 7.26 -5.28 1.37
N GLY A 84 7.11 -4.71 2.55
CA GLY A 84 7.84 -5.09 3.75
C GLY A 84 7.51 -6.51 4.22
N SER A 85 8.20 -6.96 5.25
CA SER A 85 7.96 -8.28 5.86
C SER A 85 6.66 -8.31 6.68
N TRP A 86 6.05 -9.49 6.80
CA TRP A 86 4.85 -9.72 7.62
C TRP A 86 3.59 -8.97 7.13
N CYS A 87 3.59 -8.53 5.88
CA CYS A 87 2.43 -7.88 5.28
C CYS A 87 1.38 -8.90 4.83
N THR A 88 0.11 -8.47 4.81
CA THR A 88 -0.99 -9.25 4.22
C THR A 88 -1.72 -8.38 3.20
N LEU A 89 -1.68 -8.77 1.93
CA LEU A 89 -2.34 -8.06 0.84
C LEU A 89 -3.35 -8.97 0.15
N ILE A 90 -4.59 -8.50 0.06
CA ILE A 90 -5.69 -9.22 -0.59
C ILE A 90 -6.33 -8.33 -1.64
N LYS A 91 -6.46 -8.82 -2.88
CA LYS A 91 -7.08 -8.11 -4.01
C LYS A 91 -6.50 -6.72 -4.26
N THR A 92 -5.18 -6.57 -4.06
CA THR A 92 -4.48 -5.30 -4.25
C THR A 92 -3.95 -5.20 -5.67
N VAL A 93 -4.11 -4.05 -6.29
CA VAL A 93 -3.59 -3.71 -7.62
C VAL A 93 -2.57 -2.59 -7.48
N PHE A 94 -1.39 -2.80 -8.06
CA PHE A 94 -0.35 -1.79 -8.20
C PHE A 94 -0.26 -1.40 -9.67
N CYS A 95 -0.43 -0.11 -9.97
CA CYS A 95 -0.31 0.45 -11.30
C CYS A 95 0.81 1.49 -11.30
N LEU A 96 1.88 1.25 -12.07
CA LEU A 96 2.96 2.21 -12.24
C LEU A 96 3.09 2.51 -13.74
N GLU A 97 2.84 3.76 -14.10
CA GLU A 97 2.98 4.26 -15.48
C GLU A 97 4.14 5.26 -15.52
N ASP A 98 4.81 5.35 -16.65
CA ASP A 98 6.05 6.10 -16.82
C ASP A 98 7.24 5.51 -16.05
N ASP A 99 8.36 6.22 -16.03
CA ASP A 99 9.61 5.75 -15.46
C ASP A 99 9.79 6.22 -14.01
N GLY A 100 10.54 5.46 -13.21
CA GLY A 100 11.07 5.90 -11.93
C GLY A 100 10.08 6.01 -10.78
N ASN A 101 8.86 5.49 -10.91
CA ASN A 101 7.88 5.49 -9.81
C ASN A 101 8.24 4.46 -8.73
N LYS A 102 7.85 4.76 -7.50
CA LYS A 102 8.02 3.82 -6.39
C LYS A 102 6.79 3.71 -5.51
N ILE A 103 6.38 2.47 -5.19
CA ILE A 103 5.36 2.19 -4.18
C ILE A 103 5.99 1.35 -3.08
N THR A 104 5.90 1.80 -1.84
CA THR A 104 6.44 1.12 -0.66
C THR A 104 5.33 0.84 0.34
N ILE A 105 5.27 -0.40 0.85
CA ILE A 105 4.39 -0.82 1.94
C ILE A 105 5.27 -1.23 3.12
N GLY A 106 5.15 -0.57 4.25
CA GLY A 106 5.90 -0.83 5.47
C GLY A 106 5.54 -2.17 6.13
N GLN A 107 6.47 -2.68 6.93
CA GLN A 107 6.35 -3.96 7.62
C GLN A 107 5.05 -4.08 8.42
N GLY A 108 4.42 -5.26 8.41
CA GLY A 108 3.25 -5.57 9.24
C GLY A 108 1.94 -4.98 8.71
N SER A 109 1.97 -4.18 7.64
CA SER A 109 0.78 -3.54 7.10
C SER A 109 -0.14 -4.55 6.42
N ARG A 110 -1.46 -4.30 6.52
CA ARG A 110 -2.51 -5.21 6.06
C ARG A 110 -3.50 -4.49 5.16
N LEU A 111 -3.60 -4.89 3.92
CA LEU A 111 -4.59 -4.46 2.95
C LEU A 111 -5.57 -5.63 2.76
N LEU A 112 -6.68 -5.62 3.52
CA LEU A 112 -7.54 -6.80 3.67
C LEU A 112 -8.69 -6.87 2.65
N GLY A 113 -8.75 -5.92 1.71
CA GLY A 113 -9.76 -5.89 0.65
C GLY A 113 -9.22 -5.30 -0.63
N ALA A 114 -10.09 -5.04 -1.59
CA ALA A 114 -9.69 -4.40 -2.84
C ALA A 114 -9.05 -3.04 -2.56
N ALA A 115 -7.85 -2.84 -3.09
CA ALA A 115 -7.15 -1.56 -3.05
C ALA A 115 -6.40 -1.35 -4.36
N GLU A 116 -6.42 -0.14 -4.88
CA GLU A 116 -5.64 0.25 -6.06
C GLU A 116 -4.66 1.36 -5.68
N LEU A 117 -3.38 1.14 -5.96
CA LEU A 117 -2.31 2.11 -5.75
C LEU A 117 -1.70 2.44 -7.11
N ALA A 118 -1.93 3.67 -7.58
CA ALA A 118 -1.46 4.12 -8.90
C ALA A 118 -0.47 5.27 -8.76
N ALA A 119 0.73 5.09 -9.30
CA ALA A 119 1.81 6.07 -9.32
C ALA A 119 2.25 6.35 -10.76
N ILE A 120 2.36 7.63 -11.10
CA ILE A 120 2.75 8.12 -12.42
C ILE A 120 3.76 9.27 -12.30
N GLU A 121 4.49 9.58 -13.38
CA GLU A 121 5.37 10.75 -13.48
C GLU A 121 6.46 10.79 -12.40
N SER A 122 7.16 9.66 -12.19
CA SER A 122 8.27 9.51 -11.24
C SER A 122 7.91 9.80 -9.78
N THR A 123 6.66 9.60 -9.39
CA THR A 123 6.17 9.84 -8.04
C THR A 123 6.23 8.61 -7.14
N ARG A 124 5.93 8.84 -5.87
CA ARG A 124 5.98 7.81 -4.82
C ARG A 124 4.66 7.70 -4.06
N ILE A 125 4.32 6.46 -3.70
CA ILE A 125 3.34 6.16 -2.65
C ILE A 125 4.10 5.47 -1.53
N THR A 126 4.15 6.09 -0.36
CA THR A 126 4.78 5.52 0.83
C THR A 126 3.71 5.21 1.87
N ILE A 127 3.57 3.95 2.23
CA ILE A 127 2.71 3.48 3.32
C ILE A 127 3.62 2.97 4.43
N GLY A 128 3.44 3.46 5.63
CA GLY A 128 4.18 3.12 6.82
C GLY A 128 3.95 1.69 7.31
N LYS A 129 4.46 1.40 8.50
CA LYS A 129 4.35 0.08 9.15
C LYS A 129 3.01 -0.05 9.88
N GLU A 130 2.58 -1.31 10.09
CA GLU A 130 1.42 -1.67 10.91
C GLU A 130 0.11 -0.95 10.49
N CYS A 131 0.03 -0.49 9.23
CA CYS A 131 -1.18 0.12 8.69
C CYS A 131 -2.26 -0.92 8.41
N LEU A 132 -3.52 -0.52 8.53
CA LEU A 132 -4.68 -1.35 8.24
C LEU A 132 -5.58 -0.69 7.19
N PHE A 133 -5.74 -1.33 6.05
CA PHE A 133 -6.65 -0.86 5.00
C PHE A 133 -7.84 -1.81 4.89
N SER A 134 -9.02 -1.22 4.84
CA SER A 134 -10.27 -1.95 4.63
C SER A 134 -10.41 -2.38 3.15
N SER A 135 -11.47 -2.04 2.46
CA SER A 135 -11.71 -2.43 1.07
C SER A 135 -12.11 -1.26 0.18
N GLU A 136 -11.98 -1.44 -1.13
CA GLU A 136 -12.36 -0.47 -2.17
C GLU A 136 -11.62 0.89 -2.00
N ILE A 137 -10.33 0.83 -1.68
CA ILE A 137 -9.51 2.01 -1.41
C ILE A 137 -8.73 2.38 -2.67
N LEU A 138 -8.67 3.67 -2.98
CA LEU A 138 -7.98 4.20 -4.14
C LEU A 138 -6.90 5.21 -3.76
N PHE A 139 -5.68 5.01 -4.29
CA PHE A 139 -4.56 5.94 -4.22
C PHE A 139 -4.15 6.37 -5.63
N ARG A 140 -4.05 7.69 -5.87
CA ARG A 140 -3.57 8.22 -7.16
C ARG A 140 -2.65 9.41 -6.97
N THR A 141 -1.41 9.29 -7.48
CA THR A 141 -0.42 10.36 -7.42
C THR A 141 -0.57 11.39 -8.53
N GLY A 142 -1.41 11.13 -9.53
CA GLY A 142 -1.65 12.02 -10.67
C GLY A 142 -3.01 11.79 -11.32
N ASP A 143 -3.34 12.63 -12.29
CA ASP A 143 -4.66 12.68 -12.93
C ASP A 143 -4.73 11.94 -14.28
N SER A 144 -3.66 11.31 -14.73
CA SER A 144 -3.53 10.62 -16.03
C SER A 144 -3.70 11.51 -17.28
N HIS A 145 -4.36 12.65 -17.18
CA HIS A 145 -4.59 13.61 -18.27
C HIS A 145 -4.15 15.01 -17.87
N SER A 146 -3.73 15.80 -18.86
CA SER A 146 -3.30 17.19 -18.62
C SER A 146 -4.49 18.10 -18.39
N VAL A 147 -4.47 18.86 -17.32
CA VAL A 147 -5.31 20.04 -17.13
C VAL A 147 -4.48 21.27 -17.48
N LEU A 148 -4.99 22.10 -18.37
CA LEU A 148 -4.28 23.26 -18.90
C LEU A 148 -4.94 24.54 -18.40
N ASP A 149 -4.15 25.58 -18.16
CA ASP A 149 -4.66 26.93 -18.03
C ASP A 149 -5.05 27.51 -19.41
N LEU A 150 -5.62 28.71 -19.43
CA LEU A 150 -6.07 29.35 -20.67
C LEU A 150 -4.91 29.75 -21.62
N SER A 151 -3.67 29.72 -21.15
CA SER A 151 -2.47 29.92 -21.97
C SER A 151 -1.95 28.60 -22.59
N GLY A 152 -2.58 27.45 -22.28
CA GLY A 152 -2.17 26.14 -22.73
C GLY A 152 -1.05 25.50 -21.87
N LYS A 153 -0.70 26.07 -20.76
CA LYS A 153 0.29 25.52 -19.81
C LYS A 153 -0.37 24.47 -18.91
N ARG A 154 0.26 23.32 -18.77
CA ARG A 154 -0.19 22.27 -17.83
C ARG A 154 -0.03 22.71 -16.37
N ILE A 155 -1.10 22.55 -15.56
CA ILE A 155 -1.19 23.00 -14.17
C ILE A 155 -1.40 21.87 -13.14
N ASN A 156 -1.56 20.64 -13.55
CA ASN A 156 -1.90 19.50 -12.68
C ASN A 156 -0.77 18.48 -12.50
N ALA A 157 0.42 18.94 -12.11
CA ALA A 157 1.54 18.04 -11.82
C ALA A 157 1.17 16.95 -10.80
N SER A 158 1.73 15.76 -10.99
CA SER A 158 1.64 14.66 -10.03
C SER A 158 2.42 14.98 -8.75
N ARG A 159 2.02 14.40 -7.61
CA ARG A 159 2.67 14.58 -6.31
C ARG A 159 2.64 13.29 -5.51
N ASP A 160 3.68 13.09 -4.70
CA ASP A 160 3.80 11.95 -3.80
C ASP A 160 2.64 11.86 -2.82
N ILE A 161 2.38 10.63 -2.34
CA ILE A 161 1.45 10.33 -1.26
C ILE A 161 2.22 9.66 -0.13
N VAL A 162 1.99 10.13 1.10
CA VAL A 162 2.60 9.56 2.30
C VAL A 162 1.51 9.21 3.31
N VAL A 163 1.53 7.99 3.79
CA VAL A 163 0.78 7.49 4.95
C VAL A 163 1.81 7.03 5.96
N GLU A 164 1.83 7.61 7.14
CA GLU A 164 2.76 7.25 8.20
C GLU A 164 2.42 5.90 8.86
N ASP A 165 3.16 5.55 9.90
CA ASP A 165 3.00 4.28 10.61
C ASP A 165 1.63 4.22 11.33
N HIS A 166 1.08 3.01 11.46
CA HIS A 166 -0.11 2.71 12.25
C HIS A 166 -1.33 3.57 11.87
N VAL A 167 -1.61 3.70 10.57
CA VAL A 167 -2.81 4.38 10.06
C VAL A 167 -3.87 3.35 9.66
N TRP A 168 -5.11 3.57 10.11
CA TRP A 168 -6.26 2.81 9.66
C TRP A 168 -7.03 3.57 8.59
N ILE A 169 -7.18 2.98 7.40
CA ILE A 169 -7.97 3.55 6.29
C ILE A 169 -9.27 2.76 6.13
N GLY A 170 -10.37 3.47 6.30
CA GLY A 170 -11.73 2.96 6.18
C GLY A 170 -12.12 2.63 4.73
N MET A 171 -13.18 1.87 4.58
CA MET A 171 -13.71 1.41 3.29
C MET A 171 -14.04 2.58 2.36
N ARG A 172 -13.75 2.43 1.06
CA ARG A 172 -14.03 3.41 -0.01
C ARG A 172 -13.34 4.76 0.17
N ALA A 173 -12.31 4.85 1.00
CA ALA A 173 -11.53 6.07 1.08
C ALA A 173 -10.73 6.28 -0.22
N VAL A 174 -10.62 7.55 -0.64
CA VAL A 174 -9.86 7.98 -1.80
C VAL A 174 -8.76 8.91 -1.33
N VAL A 175 -7.51 8.58 -1.68
CA VAL A 175 -6.31 9.35 -1.31
C VAL A 175 -5.63 9.84 -2.57
N LEU A 176 -5.59 11.15 -2.75
CA LEU A 176 -5.10 11.78 -3.98
C LEU A 176 -3.73 12.42 -3.78
N LYS A 177 -3.14 12.82 -4.88
CA LYS A 177 -1.81 13.44 -4.99
C LYS A 177 -1.58 14.55 -3.97
N GLY A 178 -0.42 14.50 -3.33
CA GLY A 178 -0.02 15.45 -2.30
C GLY A 178 -0.62 15.18 -0.92
N ALA A 179 -1.37 14.07 -0.75
CA ALA A 179 -1.86 13.68 0.57
C ALA A 179 -0.69 13.22 1.47
N TYR A 180 -0.73 13.68 2.71
CA TYR A 180 0.09 13.22 3.81
C TYR A 180 -0.83 12.89 4.98
N ILE A 181 -0.73 11.71 5.56
CA ILE A 181 -1.57 11.26 6.68
C ILE A 181 -0.65 10.91 7.84
N GLY A 182 -0.77 11.65 8.94
CA GLY A 182 0.05 11.48 10.15
C GLY A 182 -0.23 10.17 10.88
N ALA A 183 0.76 9.70 11.62
CA ALA A 183 0.76 8.42 12.33
C ALA A 183 -0.41 8.27 13.32
N ASP A 184 -0.70 7.02 13.69
CA ASP A 184 -1.71 6.67 14.71
C ASP A 184 -3.12 7.19 14.42
N SER A 185 -3.42 7.49 13.16
CA SER A 185 -4.66 8.14 12.75
C SER A 185 -5.63 7.20 12.03
N VAL A 186 -6.86 7.62 11.92
CA VAL A 186 -7.94 6.90 11.23
C VAL A 186 -8.50 7.75 10.11
N VAL A 187 -8.56 7.22 8.91
CA VAL A 187 -9.32 7.80 7.80
C VAL A 187 -10.68 7.11 7.74
N GLY A 188 -11.74 7.87 7.92
CA GLY A 188 -13.11 7.39 7.90
C GLY A 188 -13.52 6.79 6.55
N ALA A 189 -14.54 5.95 6.56
CA ALA A 189 -15.09 5.39 5.33
C ALA A 189 -15.58 6.50 4.38
N CYS A 190 -15.40 6.30 3.07
CA CYS A 190 -15.77 7.25 2.01
C CYS A 190 -15.10 8.63 2.09
N ALA A 191 -14.06 8.79 2.89
CA ALA A 191 -13.33 10.04 2.98
C ALA A 191 -12.52 10.31 1.71
N LEU A 192 -12.43 11.60 1.31
CA LEU A 192 -11.60 12.06 0.20
C LEU A 192 -10.43 12.91 0.74
N VAL A 193 -9.23 12.32 0.79
CA VAL A 193 -8.00 12.99 1.26
C VAL A 193 -7.28 13.60 0.06
N THR A 194 -7.21 14.94 -0.01
CA THR A 194 -6.66 15.69 -1.15
C THR A 194 -5.44 16.54 -0.82
N GLY A 195 -4.94 16.50 0.40
CA GLY A 195 -3.82 17.35 0.84
C GLY A 195 -3.19 16.83 2.12
N PRO A 196 -2.22 17.58 2.69
CA PRO A 196 -1.52 17.17 3.89
C PRO A 196 -2.37 17.30 5.16
N HIS A 197 -2.35 16.27 5.96
CA HIS A 197 -2.90 16.17 7.32
C HIS A 197 -1.81 15.60 8.23
N PRO A 198 -0.84 16.44 8.67
CA PRO A 198 0.31 16.00 9.46
C PRO A 198 -0.05 15.70 10.92
N GLU A 199 -1.26 15.99 11.35
CA GLU A 199 -1.74 15.71 12.69
C GLU A 199 -1.73 14.20 12.94
N THR A 200 -1.23 13.79 14.08
CA THR A 200 -1.24 12.41 14.56
C THR A 200 -2.41 12.16 15.51
N ASN A 201 -2.72 10.89 15.77
CA ASN A 201 -3.74 10.51 16.75
C ASN A 201 -5.10 11.18 16.49
N CYS A 202 -5.50 11.24 15.23
CA CYS A 202 -6.73 11.91 14.82
C CYS A 202 -7.62 11.06 13.89
N VAL A 203 -8.87 11.49 13.76
CA VAL A 203 -9.80 10.95 12.77
C VAL A 203 -9.98 11.98 11.66
N LEU A 204 -9.70 11.56 10.42
CA LEU A 204 -9.96 12.30 9.19
C LEU A 204 -11.26 11.76 8.58
N ALA A 205 -12.23 12.62 8.27
CA ALA A 205 -13.47 12.21 7.62
C ALA A 205 -14.06 13.30 6.73
N GLY A 206 -14.92 12.90 5.81
CA GLY A 206 -15.65 13.82 4.92
C GLY A 206 -15.06 13.94 3.52
N VAL A 207 -15.72 14.78 2.68
CA VAL A 207 -15.39 15.04 1.27
C VAL A 207 -15.43 16.55 1.04
N PRO A 208 -14.26 17.25 1.01
CA PRO A 208 -12.91 16.75 1.33
C PRO A 208 -12.75 16.38 2.81
N ALA A 209 -11.78 15.50 3.10
CA ALA A 209 -11.50 15.07 4.47
C ALA A 209 -10.96 16.21 5.33
N LYS A 210 -11.38 16.23 6.59
CA LYS A 210 -10.90 17.15 7.63
C LYS A 210 -10.70 16.38 8.94
N VAL A 211 -9.87 16.91 9.83
CA VAL A 211 -9.77 16.40 11.20
C VAL A 211 -11.10 16.64 11.92
N VAL A 212 -11.77 15.56 12.33
CA VAL A 212 -13.06 15.61 13.03
C VAL A 212 -12.93 15.21 14.51
N LYS A 213 -11.84 14.57 14.88
CA LYS A 213 -11.53 14.18 16.26
C LYS A 213 -10.03 14.08 16.44
N THR A 214 -9.52 14.47 17.59
CA THR A 214 -8.12 14.36 18.00
C THR A 214 -8.00 13.55 19.29
N GLY A 215 -6.77 13.18 19.68
CA GLY A 215 -6.51 12.46 20.94
C GLY A 215 -7.05 11.03 20.93
N ILE A 216 -7.04 10.39 19.76
CA ILE A 216 -7.47 8.98 19.62
C ILE A 216 -6.25 8.06 19.45
N ASN A 217 -6.49 6.80 19.70
CA ASN A 217 -5.69 5.70 19.17
C ASN A 217 -6.65 4.63 18.65
N TRP A 218 -6.14 3.69 17.85
CA TRP A 218 -6.96 2.59 17.38
C TRP A 218 -6.24 1.25 17.58
N TYR A 219 -7.00 0.19 17.64
CA TYR A 219 -6.47 -1.16 17.83
C TYR A 219 -7.19 -2.15 16.94
N ILE A 220 -6.44 -3.07 16.35
CA ILE A 220 -6.98 -4.02 15.36
C ILE A 220 -8.04 -4.97 15.94
N ARG A 221 -8.00 -5.24 17.25
CA ARG A 221 -8.99 -6.09 17.92
C ARG A 221 -10.10 -5.24 18.49
N ARG A 222 -11.35 -5.70 18.36
CA ARG A 222 -12.47 -5.10 19.10
C ARG A 222 -12.25 -5.34 20.58
N LEU A 223 -12.12 -4.28 21.35
CA LEU A 223 -12.10 -4.32 22.81
C LEU A 223 -13.57 -4.21 23.32
N PRO A 224 -13.89 -4.84 24.47
CA PRO A 224 -15.17 -4.60 25.12
C PRO A 224 -15.31 -3.12 25.52
N MET A 225 -16.53 -2.58 25.45
CA MET A 225 -16.83 -1.27 26.02
C MET A 225 -16.90 -1.42 27.53
N GLU A 226 -16.23 -0.52 28.24
CA GLU A 226 -16.46 -0.39 29.68
C GLU A 226 -17.85 0.19 29.90
N PRO A 227 -18.65 -0.33 30.89
CA PRO A 227 -19.94 0.27 31.20
C PRO A 227 -19.73 1.73 31.60
N GLU A 228 -20.54 2.63 31.03
CA GLU A 228 -20.57 4.03 31.52
C GLU A 228 -20.89 4.00 33.01
N THR A 229 -19.96 4.48 33.85
CA THR A 229 -20.27 4.76 35.25
C THR A 229 -21.21 5.95 35.24
N CYS A 230 -22.53 5.69 35.42
CA CYS A 230 -23.46 6.78 35.76
C CYS A 230 -22.95 7.38 37.06
N GLU A 231 -22.30 8.53 37.00
CA GLU A 231 -22.13 9.37 38.19
C GLU A 231 -23.52 9.90 38.54
N GLU A 232 -24.03 9.49 39.69
CA GLU A 232 -25.28 10.02 40.30
C GLU A 232 -25.09 11.46 40.80
#